data_570b93edc0c5cc2b6e8d15546c317e25
#
_entry.id   570b93edc0c5cc2b6e8d15546c317e25
#
_cell.length_a   1.000
_cell.length_b   1.000
_cell.length_c   1.000
_cell.angle_alpha   90.00
_cell.angle_beta   90.00
_cell.angle_gamma   90.00
#
_symmetry.space_group_name_H-M   'P 1'
#
loop_
_entity.id
_entity.type
_entity.pdbx_description
1 polymer ?
#
loop_
_entity_poly.entity_id
_entity_poly.type
_entity_poly.pdbx_seq_one_letter_code
_entity_poly.pdbx_strand_id
1 'polypeptide(L)'
;MRLAALVATAVALAGCGKAELARGPYELIVREPRGEAAATEPQVTAYEWAVARDRLARLRQAQPERPYVERVRLAIGDPRTGKRYEARGAVAINPGRAARMMLVGPGGTTALDVWVTKDRFRFSVPAINLQKRGGTDPADARGLPIGMLRWWFLSPLAGRLLLARSTSAESAWILREGPATVTLRSDGDRFVALRREGNVLEGIEWFARGLVPQAGAHGQYLEGRFGLRVDVVVEEVLPTEPDPEAFADPDEPGTAL
;
A
#
# COMPACT_ATOMS: atom_id res chain seq x y z
N MET A 1 -44.01 -20.72 11.15
CA MET A 1 -42.76 -20.89 11.94
C MET A 1 -41.57 -21.38 11.11
N ARG A 2 -41.35 -20.93 9.86
CA ARG A 2 -40.19 -21.36 9.01
C ARG A 2 -39.33 -20.20 8.51
N LEU A 3 -39.67 -18.93 8.78
CA LEU A 3 -38.91 -17.77 8.36
C LEU A 3 -37.84 -17.34 9.38
N ALA A 4 -37.97 -17.70 10.66
CA ALA A 4 -37.02 -17.29 11.69
C ALA A 4 -35.68 -18.07 11.66
N ALA A 5 -35.68 -19.28 11.10
CA ALA A 5 -34.48 -20.12 11.03
C ALA A 5 -33.50 -19.70 9.92
N LEU A 6 -33.99 -19.04 8.85
CA LEU A 6 -33.15 -18.60 7.70
C LEU A 6 -32.36 -17.32 8.00
N VAL A 7 -32.86 -16.46 8.89
CA VAL A 7 -32.17 -15.22 9.28
C VAL A 7 -31.00 -15.51 10.24
N ALA A 8 -31.11 -16.53 11.09
CA ALA A 8 -30.03 -16.89 12.02
C ALA A 8 -28.79 -17.48 11.32
N THR A 9 -28.99 -18.19 10.20
CA THR A 9 -27.90 -18.83 9.44
C THR A 9 -27.10 -17.79 8.63
N ALA A 10 -27.76 -16.73 8.15
CA ALA A 10 -27.08 -15.67 7.40
C ALA A 10 -26.17 -14.80 8.28
N VAL A 11 -26.52 -14.63 9.57
CA VAL A 11 -25.71 -13.84 10.52
C VAL A 11 -24.44 -14.60 10.95
N ALA A 12 -24.48 -15.93 11.01
CA ALA A 12 -23.33 -16.75 11.39
C ALA A 12 -22.24 -16.79 10.29
N LEU A 13 -22.63 -16.69 9.00
CA LEU A 13 -21.67 -16.65 7.88
C LEU A 13 -20.99 -15.28 7.71
N ALA A 14 -21.63 -14.19 8.16
CA ALA A 14 -21.03 -12.86 8.13
C ALA A 14 -19.95 -12.66 9.22
N GLY A 15 -19.93 -13.50 10.25
CA GLY A 15 -18.94 -13.43 11.34
C GLY A 15 -17.59 -14.05 11.00
N CYS A 16 -17.54 -15.04 10.10
CA CYS A 16 -16.30 -15.73 9.74
C CYS A 16 -15.37 -14.91 8.84
N GLY A 17 -15.93 -14.00 8.01
CA GLY A 17 -15.10 -13.17 7.12
C GLY A 17 -14.25 -12.11 7.84
N LYS A 18 -14.66 -11.68 9.04
CA LYS A 18 -13.89 -10.70 9.83
C LYS A 18 -12.62 -11.27 10.45
N ALA A 19 -12.62 -12.56 10.77
CA ALA A 19 -11.46 -13.22 11.38
C ALA A 19 -10.34 -13.48 10.37
N GLU A 20 -10.68 -13.71 9.10
CA GLU A 20 -9.71 -13.98 8.05
C GLU A 20 -9.04 -12.70 7.53
N LEU A 21 -9.78 -11.57 7.48
CA LEU A 21 -9.25 -10.26 7.17
C LEU A 21 -8.28 -9.73 8.25
N ALA A 22 -8.46 -10.16 9.50
CA ALA A 22 -7.55 -9.82 10.59
C ALA A 22 -6.23 -10.63 10.58
N ARG A 23 -6.17 -11.71 9.81
CA ARG A 23 -4.99 -12.60 9.69
C ARG A 23 -4.04 -12.22 8.55
N GLY A 24 -4.20 -11.06 7.94
CA GLY A 24 -3.32 -10.55 6.90
C GLY A 24 -1.87 -10.34 7.38
N PRO A 25 -1.08 -9.52 6.68
CA PRO A 25 0.34 -9.28 6.98
C PRO A 25 0.64 -8.86 8.44
N TYR A 26 -0.36 -8.56 9.22
CA TYR A 26 -0.22 -8.27 10.65
C TYR A 26 0.30 -9.44 11.49
N GLU A 27 -0.06 -10.69 11.20
CA GLU A 27 0.43 -11.84 11.97
C GLU A 27 1.94 -12.03 11.82
N LEU A 28 2.51 -11.60 10.70
CA LEU A 28 3.95 -11.68 10.43
C LEU A 28 4.75 -10.58 11.14
N ILE A 29 4.10 -9.47 11.49
CA ILE A 29 4.76 -8.28 12.03
C ILE A 29 4.49 -8.11 13.53
N VAL A 30 3.32 -8.53 14.02
CA VAL A 30 2.84 -8.30 15.39
C VAL A 30 3.19 -9.45 16.36
N ARG A 31 4.02 -10.40 15.98
CA ARG A 31 4.74 -11.18 17.00
C ARG A 31 5.82 -10.31 17.64
N GLU A 32 5.39 -9.25 18.32
CA GLU A 32 6.22 -8.69 19.38
C GLU A 32 6.38 -9.80 20.43
N PRO A 33 7.60 -10.23 20.74
CA PRO A 33 7.80 -11.17 21.84
C PRO A 33 7.23 -10.53 23.10
N ARG A 34 6.16 -11.11 23.63
CA ARG A 34 5.60 -10.70 24.91
C ARG A 34 6.38 -11.35 26.04
N GLY A 35 6.92 -10.54 26.94
CA GLY A 35 7.55 -11.01 28.15
C GLY A 35 9.07 -11.22 28.06
N GLU A 36 9.60 -12.15 28.84
CA GLU A 36 11.05 -12.39 29.01
C GLU A 36 11.81 -12.72 27.70
N ALA A 37 11.13 -13.21 26.67
CA ALA A 37 11.73 -13.42 25.34
C ALA A 37 12.19 -12.12 24.67
N ALA A 38 11.67 -10.95 25.05
CA ALA A 38 12.13 -9.65 24.53
C ALA A 38 13.53 -9.29 25.06
N ALA A 39 13.91 -9.81 26.23
CA ALA A 39 15.22 -9.55 26.83
C ALA A 39 16.37 -10.34 26.17
N THR A 40 16.05 -11.33 25.34
CA THR A 40 17.02 -12.23 24.71
C THR A 40 17.19 -11.97 23.21
N GLU A 41 16.60 -10.89 22.66
CA GLU A 41 16.87 -10.53 21.28
C GLU A 41 18.37 -10.22 21.08
N PRO A 42 19.05 -10.88 20.13
CA PRO A 42 20.46 -10.63 19.89
C PRO A 42 20.63 -9.15 19.51
N GLN A 43 21.55 -8.48 20.21
CA GLN A 43 21.88 -7.10 19.90
C GLN A 43 22.36 -7.01 18.45
N VAL A 44 21.90 -5.96 17.73
CA VAL A 44 22.34 -5.70 16.36
C VAL A 44 23.82 -5.37 16.37
N THR A 45 24.62 -6.15 15.68
CA THR A 45 26.05 -5.91 15.56
C THR A 45 26.31 -4.74 14.60
N ALA A 46 27.47 -4.08 14.75
CA ALA A 46 27.88 -3.02 13.82
C ALA A 46 27.97 -3.51 12.37
N TYR A 47 28.33 -4.77 12.17
CA TYR A 47 28.38 -5.40 10.85
C TYR A 47 26.98 -5.58 10.26
N GLU A 48 26.04 -6.17 10.99
CA GLU A 48 24.64 -6.35 10.54
C GLU A 48 23.96 -5.01 10.21
N TRP A 49 24.24 -4.00 11.04
CA TRP A 49 23.79 -2.62 10.78
C TRP A 49 24.35 -2.07 9.47
N ALA A 50 25.67 -2.17 9.26
CA ALA A 50 26.32 -1.66 8.06
C ALA A 50 25.78 -2.34 6.79
N VAL A 51 25.68 -3.68 6.80
CA VAL A 51 25.14 -4.46 5.66
C VAL A 51 23.70 -4.06 5.35
N ALA A 52 22.83 -3.95 6.37
CA ALA A 52 21.43 -3.57 6.17
C ALA A 52 21.29 -2.14 5.65
N ARG A 53 22.07 -1.20 6.19
CA ARG A 53 22.09 0.19 5.72
C ARG A 53 22.48 0.29 4.25
N ASP A 54 23.54 -0.42 3.87
CA ASP A 54 24.04 -0.39 2.49
C ASP A 54 23.06 -1.07 1.53
N ARG A 55 22.36 -2.12 1.99
CA ARG A 55 21.27 -2.74 1.22
C ARG A 55 20.10 -1.76 1.01
N LEU A 56 19.68 -1.02 2.03
CA LEU A 56 18.65 0.02 1.89
C LEU A 56 19.09 1.10 0.91
N ALA A 57 20.34 1.55 0.97
CA ALA A 57 20.87 2.53 0.04
C ALA A 57 20.78 2.05 -1.41
N ARG A 58 21.17 0.80 -1.69
CA ARG A 58 21.02 0.20 -3.02
C ARG A 58 19.56 0.09 -3.48
N LEU A 59 18.63 -0.29 -2.58
CA LEU A 59 17.21 -0.32 -2.90
C LEU A 59 16.68 1.07 -3.28
N ARG A 60 17.11 2.11 -2.58
CA ARG A 60 16.75 3.50 -2.88
C ARG A 60 17.33 3.97 -4.22
N GLN A 61 18.58 3.65 -4.50
CA GLN A 61 19.27 4.00 -5.76
C GLN A 61 18.66 3.28 -6.97
N ALA A 62 18.08 2.10 -6.76
CA ALA A 62 17.42 1.33 -7.81
C ALA A 62 16.02 1.85 -8.15
N GLN A 63 15.43 2.74 -7.33
CA GLN A 63 14.10 3.29 -7.61
C GLN A 63 14.16 4.19 -8.85
N PRO A 64 13.10 4.23 -9.68
CA PRO A 64 13.00 5.15 -10.80
C PRO A 64 13.10 6.60 -10.34
N GLU A 65 13.84 7.42 -11.09
CA GLU A 65 13.90 8.87 -10.91
C GLU A 65 12.98 9.61 -11.89
N ARG A 66 12.63 8.96 -13.01
CA ARG A 66 11.76 9.51 -14.04
C ARG A 66 10.33 8.99 -13.90
N PRO A 67 9.36 9.76 -14.38
CA PRO A 67 7.98 9.30 -14.46
C PRO A 67 7.85 8.02 -15.30
N TYR A 68 6.92 7.15 -14.89
CA TYR A 68 6.61 5.90 -15.58
C TYR A 68 5.14 5.51 -15.37
N VAL A 69 4.67 4.53 -16.11
CA VAL A 69 3.32 4.00 -16.01
C VAL A 69 3.36 2.50 -15.78
N GLU A 70 2.57 2.03 -14.83
CA GLU A 70 2.26 0.62 -14.63
C GLU A 70 0.82 0.32 -15.05
N ARG A 71 0.63 -0.69 -15.88
CA ARG A 71 -0.69 -1.32 -16.04
C ARG A 71 -0.92 -2.27 -14.90
N VAL A 72 -2.07 -2.12 -14.27
CA VAL A 72 -2.38 -2.88 -13.05
C VAL A 72 -3.76 -3.52 -13.13
N ARG A 73 -3.87 -4.65 -12.47
CA ARG A 73 -5.15 -5.25 -12.09
C ARG A 73 -5.26 -5.17 -10.58
N LEU A 74 -6.37 -4.60 -10.11
CA LEU A 74 -6.68 -4.49 -8.70
C LEU A 74 -7.93 -5.28 -8.34
N ALA A 75 -7.93 -5.82 -7.12
CA ALA A 75 -9.13 -6.34 -6.51
C ALA A 75 -9.28 -5.70 -5.13
N ILE A 76 -10.40 -5.00 -4.93
CA ILE A 76 -10.71 -4.28 -3.70
C ILE A 76 -11.75 -5.08 -2.92
N GLY A 77 -11.42 -5.47 -1.70
CA GLY A 77 -12.35 -6.12 -0.78
C GLY A 77 -13.06 -5.08 0.09
N ASP A 78 -14.39 -5.07 0.05
CA ASP A 78 -15.20 -4.27 0.96
C ASP A 78 -15.44 -5.06 2.26
N PRO A 79 -14.85 -4.64 3.39
CA PRO A 79 -14.96 -5.37 4.65
C PRO A 79 -16.36 -5.38 5.24
N ARG A 80 -17.24 -4.45 4.82
CA ARG A 80 -18.61 -4.37 5.33
C ARG A 80 -19.55 -5.34 4.63
N THR A 81 -19.35 -5.55 3.34
CA THR A 81 -20.23 -6.39 2.52
C THR A 81 -19.60 -7.73 2.17
N GLY A 82 -18.29 -7.91 2.39
CA GLY A 82 -17.53 -9.07 1.95
C GLY A 82 -17.38 -9.18 0.43
N LYS A 83 -17.87 -8.20 -0.32
CA LYS A 83 -17.77 -8.20 -1.78
C LYS A 83 -16.36 -7.83 -2.22
N ARG A 84 -15.94 -8.43 -3.33
CA ARG A 84 -14.68 -8.15 -4.02
C ARG A 84 -15.00 -7.55 -5.38
N TYR A 85 -14.36 -6.44 -5.66
CA TYR A 85 -14.49 -5.71 -6.93
C TYR A 85 -13.16 -5.75 -7.66
N GLU A 86 -13.18 -6.22 -8.89
CA GLU A 86 -11.99 -6.28 -9.73
C GLU A 86 -12.08 -5.24 -10.85
N ALA A 87 -10.96 -4.57 -11.10
CA ALA A 87 -10.81 -3.63 -12.20
C ALA A 87 -9.38 -3.65 -12.73
N ARG A 88 -9.22 -3.25 -13.99
CA ARG A 88 -7.93 -3.02 -14.63
C ARG A 88 -7.76 -1.56 -14.94
N GLY A 89 -6.52 -1.13 -15.03
CA GLY A 89 -6.21 0.24 -15.38
C GLY A 89 -4.73 0.53 -15.39
N ALA A 90 -4.39 1.76 -15.10
CA ALA A 90 -3.01 2.21 -15.06
C ALA A 90 -2.74 3.10 -13.84
N VAL A 91 -1.52 3.04 -13.37
CA VAL A 91 -0.96 3.98 -12.39
C VAL A 91 0.17 4.74 -13.07
N ALA A 92 0.00 6.05 -13.26
CA ALA A 92 1.07 6.95 -13.65
C ALA A 92 1.77 7.43 -12.37
N ILE A 93 3.08 7.32 -12.32
CA ILE A 93 3.89 7.64 -11.15
C ILE A 93 4.97 8.65 -11.54
N ASN A 94 4.97 9.81 -10.87
CA ASN A 94 6.09 10.74 -10.85
C ASN A 94 6.76 10.61 -9.48
N PRO A 95 7.89 9.90 -9.37
CA PRO A 95 8.46 9.49 -8.11
C PRO A 95 8.63 10.63 -7.10
N GLY A 96 8.09 10.47 -5.90
CA GLY A 96 8.16 11.45 -4.82
C GLY A 96 7.32 12.72 -5.01
N ARG A 97 6.60 12.88 -6.13
CA ARG A 97 5.80 14.09 -6.45
C ARG A 97 4.31 13.80 -6.51
N ALA A 98 3.88 12.98 -7.47
CA ALA A 98 2.48 12.67 -7.67
C ALA A 98 2.28 11.26 -8.25
N ALA A 99 1.13 10.67 -7.99
CA ALA A 99 0.68 9.47 -8.67
C ALA A 99 -0.81 9.60 -9.03
N ARG A 100 -1.20 9.05 -10.17
CA ARG A 100 -2.60 8.96 -10.57
C ARG A 100 -2.94 7.54 -11.00
N MET A 101 -3.97 7.00 -10.42
CA MET A 101 -4.52 5.68 -10.76
C MET A 101 -5.88 5.84 -11.40
N MET A 102 -6.02 5.31 -12.61
CA MET A 102 -7.29 5.25 -13.31
C MET A 102 -7.65 3.79 -13.58
N LEU A 103 -8.77 3.36 -13.05
CA LEU A 103 -9.31 2.01 -13.29
C LEU A 103 -10.52 2.08 -14.20
N VAL A 104 -10.60 1.10 -15.08
CA VAL A 104 -11.66 0.99 -16.08
C VAL A 104 -12.62 -0.12 -15.66
N GLY A 105 -13.89 0.21 -15.65
CA GLY A 105 -14.97 -0.72 -15.39
C GLY A 105 -15.49 -1.40 -16.67
N PRO A 106 -16.54 -2.22 -16.54
CA PRO A 106 -17.24 -2.79 -17.67
C PRO A 106 -17.69 -1.72 -18.65
N GLY A 107 -17.50 -1.96 -19.95
CA GLY A 107 -17.87 -1.01 -21.01
C GLY A 107 -16.87 0.12 -21.24
N GLY A 108 -15.68 0.07 -20.64
CA GLY A 108 -14.61 1.04 -20.91
C GLY A 108 -14.76 2.39 -20.19
N THR A 109 -15.73 2.52 -19.29
CA THR A 109 -15.92 3.74 -18.50
C THR A 109 -14.98 3.78 -17.30
N THR A 110 -14.58 4.99 -16.88
CA THR A 110 -13.77 5.16 -15.67
C THR A 110 -14.57 4.69 -14.44
N ALA A 111 -14.07 3.63 -13.79
CA ALA A 111 -14.65 3.11 -12.56
C ALA A 111 -14.10 3.84 -11.33
N LEU A 112 -12.81 4.19 -11.36
CA LEU A 112 -12.10 4.85 -10.28
C LEU A 112 -11.03 5.77 -10.86
N ASP A 113 -10.94 6.99 -10.34
CA ASP A 113 -9.84 7.94 -10.61
C ASP A 113 -9.33 8.46 -9.27
N VAL A 114 -8.08 8.14 -8.96
CA VAL A 114 -7.39 8.56 -7.74
C VAL A 114 -6.14 9.32 -8.14
N TRP A 115 -6.06 10.56 -7.72
CA TRP A 115 -4.86 11.38 -7.82
C TRP A 115 -4.33 11.67 -6.42
N VAL A 116 -3.01 11.60 -6.23
CA VAL A 116 -2.38 11.84 -4.95
C VAL A 116 -1.02 12.52 -5.12
N THR A 117 -0.74 13.46 -4.25
CA THR A 117 0.59 14.02 -3.99
C THR A 117 1.04 13.62 -2.58
N LYS A 118 2.15 14.18 -2.14
CA LYS A 118 2.60 14.00 -0.76
C LYS A 118 1.56 14.51 0.26
N ASP A 119 0.88 15.61 -0.04
CA ASP A 119 0.07 16.36 0.91
C ASP A 119 -1.44 16.35 0.60
N ARG A 120 -1.85 16.05 -0.63
CA ARG A 120 -3.24 16.15 -1.09
C ARG A 120 -3.67 14.92 -1.88
N PHE A 121 -4.96 14.65 -1.88
CA PHE A 121 -5.57 13.65 -2.75
C PHE A 121 -6.89 14.12 -3.35
N ARG A 122 -7.22 13.51 -4.47
CA ARG A 122 -8.57 13.47 -5.06
C ARG A 122 -8.92 12.00 -5.33
N PHE A 123 -10.12 11.62 -4.93
CA PHE A 123 -10.70 10.30 -5.12
C PHE A 123 -12.06 10.44 -5.79
N SER A 124 -12.28 9.78 -6.91
CA SER A 124 -13.53 9.86 -7.68
C SER A 124 -14.00 8.48 -8.13
N VAL A 125 -15.29 8.21 -7.92
CA VAL A 125 -16.01 7.05 -8.46
C VAL A 125 -17.18 7.59 -9.29
N PRO A 126 -17.00 7.84 -10.60
CA PRO A 126 -17.98 8.52 -11.44
C PRO A 126 -19.34 7.83 -11.48
N ALA A 127 -19.36 6.50 -11.48
CA ALA A 127 -20.60 5.71 -11.58
C ALA A 127 -21.63 6.00 -10.47
N ILE A 128 -21.18 6.49 -9.32
CA ILE A 128 -22.05 6.85 -8.17
C ILE A 128 -21.92 8.31 -7.79
N ASN A 129 -21.36 9.13 -8.69
CA ASN A 129 -21.09 10.55 -8.46
C ASN A 129 -20.39 10.84 -7.11
N LEU A 130 -19.51 9.95 -6.69
CA LEU A 130 -18.73 10.12 -5.47
C LEU A 130 -17.42 10.81 -5.80
N GLN A 131 -17.20 11.97 -5.18
CA GLN A 131 -15.93 12.68 -5.24
C GLN A 131 -15.53 13.09 -3.82
N LYS A 132 -14.27 12.84 -3.47
CA LYS A 132 -13.65 13.29 -2.23
C LYS A 132 -12.31 13.94 -2.51
N ARG A 133 -12.01 14.99 -1.77
CA ARG A 133 -10.73 15.69 -1.74
C ARG A 133 -10.32 15.91 -0.29
N GLY A 134 -9.03 16.03 -0.07
CA GLY A 134 -8.53 16.35 1.27
C GLY A 134 -7.01 16.30 1.33
N GLY A 135 -6.51 16.50 2.53
CA GLY A 135 -5.13 16.19 2.88
C GLY A 135 -4.88 14.68 2.91
N THR A 136 -3.64 14.27 2.74
CA THR A 136 -3.27 12.84 2.86
C THR A 136 -3.18 12.38 4.31
N ASP A 137 -3.61 13.20 5.26
CA ASP A 137 -3.75 12.81 6.65
C ASP A 137 -4.71 11.62 6.81
N PRO A 138 -4.42 10.72 7.75
CA PRO A 138 -5.25 9.54 7.98
C PRO A 138 -6.72 9.83 8.30
N ALA A 139 -7.02 11.04 8.79
CA ALA A 139 -8.39 11.44 9.09
C ALA A 139 -9.20 11.69 7.81
N ASP A 140 -8.61 12.40 6.85
CA ASP A 140 -9.26 12.77 5.57
C ASP A 140 -9.31 11.59 4.61
N ALA A 141 -8.22 10.81 4.53
CA ALA A 141 -8.10 9.65 3.65
C ALA A 141 -8.84 8.39 4.15
N ARG A 142 -9.61 8.52 5.23
CA ARG A 142 -10.25 7.42 5.95
C ARG A 142 -11.07 6.48 5.05
N GLY A 143 -10.73 5.19 5.07
CA GLY A 143 -11.44 4.14 4.33
C GLY A 143 -11.24 4.18 2.82
N LEU A 144 -10.25 4.94 2.33
CA LEU A 144 -9.87 5.04 0.93
C LEU A 144 -8.48 4.41 0.73
N PRO A 145 -8.16 3.88 -0.45
CA PRO A 145 -6.85 3.30 -0.75
C PRO A 145 -5.76 4.35 -1.02
N ILE A 146 -5.89 5.54 -0.42
CA ILE A 146 -4.99 6.67 -0.61
C ILE A 146 -3.60 6.34 -0.06
N GLY A 147 -3.56 5.70 1.12
CA GLY A 147 -2.31 5.30 1.75
C GLY A 147 -1.48 4.38 0.87
N MET A 148 -2.11 3.40 0.19
CA MET A 148 -1.44 2.53 -0.77
C MET A 148 -0.75 3.32 -1.87
N LEU A 149 -1.46 4.25 -2.52
CA LEU A 149 -0.94 5.03 -3.63
C LEU A 149 0.17 5.99 -3.17
N ARG A 150 -0.08 6.74 -2.09
CA ARG A 150 0.86 7.70 -1.52
C ARG A 150 2.12 7.04 -0.96
N TRP A 151 1.94 6.01 -0.16
CA TRP A 151 3.05 5.38 0.54
C TRP A 151 3.79 4.39 -0.35
N TRP A 152 3.07 3.47 -1.03
CA TRP A 152 3.73 2.36 -1.71
C TRP A 152 4.15 2.70 -3.13
N PHE A 153 3.27 3.27 -3.94
CA PHE A 153 3.62 3.62 -5.32
C PHE A 153 4.45 4.90 -5.41
N LEU A 154 4.14 5.90 -4.61
CA LEU A 154 4.83 7.19 -4.71
C LEU A 154 6.18 7.21 -4.00
N SER A 155 6.33 6.59 -2.83
CA SER A 155 7.53 6.73 -1.99
C SER A 155 7.75 5.52 -1.06
N PRO A 156 7.96 4.29 -1.59
CA PRO A 156 7.98 3.06 -0.79
C PRO A 156 9.09 3.01 0.27
N LEU A 157 10.20 3.70 0.04
CA LEU A 157 11.38 3.69 0.90
C LEU A 157 11.66 5.06 1.54
N ALA A 158 10.64 5.93 1.62
CA ALA A 158 10.79 7.25 2.19
C ALA A 158 11.14 7.23 3.69
N GLY A 159 11.74 8.31 4.15
CA GLY A 159 12.01 8.54 5.56
C GLY A 159 13.46 8.32 5.98
N ARG A 160 13.75 8.71 7.22
CA ARG A 160 15.08 8.58 7.84
C ARG A 160 15.22 7.19 8.47
N LEU A 161 16.33 6.51 8.19
CA LEU A 161 16.67 5.24 8.83
C LEU A 161 16.92 5.46 10.32
N LEU A 162 16.19 4.72 11.16
CA LEU A 162 16.35 4.69 12.62
C LEU A 162 17.08 3.43 13.08
N LEU A 163 16.74 2.27 12.51
CA LEU A 163 17.31 0.98 12.84
C LEU A 163 17.43 0.13 11.57
N ALA A 164 18.49 -0.65 11.49
CA ALA A 164 18.69 -1.62 10.43
C ALA A 164 19.37 -2.87 10.97
N ARG A 165 18.97 -4.03 10.47
CA ARG A 165 19.55 -5.33 10.78
C ARG A 165 19.53 -6.20 9.53
N SER A 166 20.60 -6.95 9.30
CA SER A 166 20.66 -7.94 8.24
C SER A 166 21.23 -9.24 8.79
N THR A 167 20.52 -10.32 8.54
CA THR A 167 20.98 -11.70 8.77
C THR A 167 21.20 -12.39 7.43
N SER A 168 21.60 -13.64 7.44
CA SER A 168 21.68 -14.46 6.22
C SER A 168 20.31 -14.70 5.57
N ALA A 169 19.22 -14.67 6.36
CA ALA A 169 17.86 -14.96 5.89
C ALA A 169 17.08 -13.72 5.48
N GLU A 170 17.22 -12.62 6.21
CA GLU A 170 16.41 -11.42 5.98
C GLU A 170 17.14 -10.11 6.31
N SER A 171 16.64 -9.02 5.79
CA SER A 171 16.99 -7.67 6.22
C SER A 171 15.75 -6.96 6.76
N ALA A 172 15.94 -6.18 7.81
CA ALA A 172 14.89 -5.39 8.43
C ALA A 172 15.34 -3.93 8.64
N TRP A 173 14.41 -3.00 8.47
CA TRP A 173 14.66 -1.57 8.63
C TRP A 173 13.49 -0.92 9.38
N ILE A 174 13.79 0.05 10.21
CA ILE A 174 12.81 0.96 10.78
C ILE A 174 13.11 2.35 10.25
N LEU A 175 12.13 2.94 9.55
CA LEU A 175 12.21 4.26 8.95
C LEU A 175 11.26 5.22 9.67
N ARG A 176 11.64 6.48 9.76
CA ARG A 176 10.76 7.57 10.24
C ARG A 176 10.39 8.47 9.08
N GLU A 177 9.12 8.52 8.74
CA GLU A 177 8.54 9.38 7.70
C GLU A 177 7.56 10.37 8.35
N GLY A 178 8.02 11.60 8.61
CA GLY A 178 7.24 12.56 9.36
C GLY A 178 6.79 12.01 10.73
N PRO A 179 5.48 11.98 11.03
CA PRO A 179 4.93 11.40 12.26
C PRO A 179 4.89 9.86 12.23
N ALA A 180 4.96 9.27 11.04
CA ALA A 180 4.83 7.82 10.87
C ALA A 180 6.14 7.06 11.13
N THR A 181 6.01 5.83 11.58
CA THR A 181 7.08 4.83 11.64
C THR A 181 6.77 3.71 10.68
N VAL A 182 7.73 3.34 9.84
CA VAL A 182 7.64 2.25 8.87
C VAL A 182 8.62 1.16 9.27
N THR A 183 8.12 -0.02 9.54
CA THR A 183 8.93 -1.24 9.67
C THR A 183 8.89 -1.96 8.34
N LEU A 184 10.05 -2.19 7.73
CA LEU A 184 10.20 -2.89 6.46
C LEU A 184 11.07 -4.13 6.68
N ARG A 185 10.66 -5.27 6.11
CA ARG A 185 11.42 -6.52 6.08
C ARG A 185 11.51 -7.05 4.66
N SER A 186 12.61 -7.73 4.33
CA SER A 186 12.79 -8.39 3.04
C SER A 186 13.66 -9.61 3.19
N ASP A 187 13.24 -10.71 2.57
CA ASP A 187 13.98 -11.95 2.39
C ASP A 187 14.54 -12.13 0.96
N GLY A 188 14.54 -11.04 0.19
CA GLY A 188 15.01 -11.00 -1.21
C GLY A 188 13.95 -10.39 -2.11
N ASP A 189 13.03 -11.22 -2.61
CA ASP A 189 12.01 -10.80 -3.56
C ASP A 189 10.66 -10.46 -2.88
N ARG A 190 10.50 -10.82 -1.62
CA ARG A 190 9.34 -10.49 -0.81
C ARG A 190 9.66 -9.35 0.15
N PHE A 191 8.78 -8.38 0.20
CA PHE A 191 8.82 -7.25 1.11
C PHE A 191 7.55 -7.23 1.96
N VAL A 192 7.72 -7.04 3.25
CA VAL A 192 6.63 -6.85 4.19
C VAL A 192 6.86 -5.53 4.89
N ALA A 193 5.92 -4.61 4.77
CA ALA A 193 6.04 -3.31 5.38
C ALA A 193 4.81 -2.98 6.23
N LEU A 194 5.04 -2.35 7.37
CA LEU A 194 4.03 -1.87 8.29
C LEU A 194 4.28 -0.39 8.56
N ARG A 195 3.32 0.45 8.23
CA ARG A 195 3.32 1.88 8.52
C ARG A 195 2.35 2.18 9.66
N ARG A 196 2.84 2.83 10.69
CA ARG A 196 2.04 3.26 11.84
C ARG A 196 2.11 4.77 11.99
N GLU A 197 0.94 5.40 12.07
CA GLU A 197 0.79 6.83 12.35
C GLU A 197 -0.35 7.05 13.32
N GLY A 198 -0.04 7.36 14.58
CA GLY A 198 -1.04 7.40 15.64
C GLY A 198 -1.78 6.05 15.77
N ASN A 199 -3.09 6.09 15.57
CA ASN A 199 -3.97 4.92 15.62
C ASN A 199 -4.18 4.25 14.25
N VAL A 200 -3.57 4.78 13.20
CA VAL A 200 -3.66 4.21 11.85
C VAL A 200 -2.53 3.23 11.64
N LEU A 201 -2.90 2.07 11.14
CA LEU A 201 -2.00 0.99 10.82
C LEU A 201 -2.26 0.54 9.39
N GLU A 202 -1.25 0.62 8.55
CA GLU A 202 -1.27 0.19 7.17
C GLU A 202 -0.22 -0.89 6.96
N GLY A 203 -0.58 -1.96 6.29
CA GLY A 203 0.32 -3.05 5.98
C GLY A 203 0.38 -3.30 4.49
N ILE A 204 1.53 -3.72 4.00
CA ILE A 204 1.68 -4.21 2.64
C ILE A 204 2.61 -5.42 2.63
N GLU A 205 2.22 -6.41 1.84
CA GLU A 205 3.07 -7.51 1.43
C GLU A 205 3.24 -7.40 -0.09
N TRP A 206 4.49 -7.40 -0.54
CA TRP A 206 4.81 -7.16 -1.94
C TRP A 206 5.87 -8.12 -2.44
N PHE A 207 5.63 -8.67 -3.60
CA PHE A 207 6.53 -9.59 -4.29
C PHE A 207 7.04 -8.89 -5.54
N ALA A 208 8.27 -8.42 -5.46
CA ALA A 208 8.98 -7.77 -6.55
C ALA A 208 10.47 -7.75 -6.27
N ARG A 209 11.26 -8.13 -7.23
CA ARG A 209 12.71 -8.12 -7.09
C ARG A 209 13.23 -6.70 -6.85
N GLY A 210 13.84 -6.47 -5.69
CA GLY A 210 14.46 -5.20 -5.35
C GLY A 210 13.51 -4.00 -5.21
N LEU A 211 12.18 -4.22 -5.13
CA LEU A 211 11.15 -3.17 -5.14
C LEU A 211 11.19 -2.29 -6.41
N VAL A 212 11.72 -2.78 -7.50
CA VAL A 212 11.74 -2.06 -8.78
C VAL A 212 10.44 -2.33 -9.52
N PRO A 213 9.85 -1.33 -10.20
CA PRO A 213 8.70 -1.55 -11.07
C PRO A 213 8.98 -2.63 -12.11
N GLN A 214 8.16 -3.69 -12.12
CA GLN A 214 8.31 -4.79 -13.07
C GLN A 214 7.01 -5.54 -13.29
N ALA A 215 6.81 -6.04 -14.52
CA ALA A 215 5.70 -6.92 -14.82
C ALA A 215 5.77 -8.19 -13.97
N GLY A 216 4.62 -8.65 -13.47
CA GLY A 216 4.51 -9.79 -12.56
C GLY A 216 4.69 -9.44 -11.09
N ALA A 217 5.12 -8.22 -10.74
CA ALA A 217 5.08 -7.75 -9.36
C ALA A 217 3.64 -7.79 -8.86
N HIS A 218 3.45 -8.24 -7.64
CA HIS A 218 2.12 -8.32 -7.06
C HIS A 218 2.19 -8.18 -5.53
N GLY A 219 1.06 -7.85 -4.94
CA GLY A 219 1.00 -7.75 -3.50
C GLY A 219 -0.38 -7.42 -2.97
N GLN A 220 -0.40 -7.22 -1.68
CA GLN A 220 -1.61 -6.95 -0.92
C GLN A 220 -1.38 -5.80 0.03
N TYR A 221 -2.27 -4.82 -0.04
CA TYR A 221 -2.36 -3.73 0.91
C TYR A 221 -3.53 -3.95 1.86
N LEU A 222 -3.33 -3.63 3.12
CA LEU A 222 -4.34 -3.69 4.16
C LEU A 222 -4.33 -2.39 4.99
N GLU A 223 -5.47 -1.73 5.06
CA GLU A 223 -5.70 -0.64 6.01
C GLU A 223 -6.41 -1.21 7.25
N GLY A 224 -5.75 -1.16 8.41
CA GLY A 224 -6.15 -1.94 9.57
C GLY A 224 -7.37 -1.40 10.31
N ARG A 225 -7.68 -0.11 10.19
CA ARG A 225 -8.80 0.48 10.95
C ARG A 225 -10.16 0.12 10.36
N PHE A 226 -10.26 0.10 9.03
CA PHE A 226 -11.50 -0.20 8.30
C PHE A 226 -11.49 -1.58 7.66
N GLY A 227 -10.33 -2.27 7.68
CA GLY A 227 -10.15 -3.57 7.07
C GLY A 227 -10.19 -3.52 5.54
N LEU A 228 -9.90 -2.36 4.94
CA LEU A 228 -9.81 -2.23 3.49
C LEU A 228 -8.64 -3.07 2.99
N ARG A 229 -8.94 -4.01 2.09
CA ARG A 229 -7.95 -4.86 1.46
C ARG A 229 -7.89 -4.57 -0.04
N VAL A 230 -6.70 -4.41 -0.55
CA VAL A 230 -6.45 -4.23 -1.98
C VAL A 230 -5.38 -5.21 -2.43
N ASP A 231 -5.74 -6.11 -3.34
CA ASP A 231 -4.78 -6.96 -4.03
C ASP A 231 -4.39 -6.28 -5.34
N VAL A 232 -3.10 -6.25 -5.65
CA VAL A 232 -2.52 -5.58 -6.82
C VAL A 232 -1.68 -6.57 -7.60
N VAL A 233 -1.80 -6.53 -8.92
CA VAL A 233 -0.89 -7.20 -9.86
C VAL A 233 -0.44 -6.19 -10.90
N VAL A 234 0.85 -6.03 -11.07
CA VAL A 234 1.45 -5.23 -12.15
C VAL A 234 1.51 -6.12 -13.39
N GLU A 235 0.70 -5.81 -14.40
CA GLU A 235 0.63 -6.59 -15.64
C GLU A 235 1.74 -6.16 -16.62
N GLU A 236 2.08 -4.86 -16.64
CA GLU A 236 3.08 -4.28 -17.54
C GLU A 236 3.66 -3.00 -16.95
N VAL A 237 4.92 -2.74 -17.24
CA VAL A 237 5.56 -1.43 -17.00
C VAL A 237 5.84 -0.80 -18.35
N LEU A 238 5.25 0.35 -18.61
CA LEU A 238 5.38 1.06 -19.87
C LEU A 238 6.61 1.98 -19.84
N PRO A 239 7.50 1.86 -20.82
CA PRO A 239 8.69 2.70 -20.90
C PRO A 239 8.38 4.14 -21.35
N THR A 240 7.12 4.41 -21.69
CA THR A 240 6.68 5.72 -22.17
C THR A 240 6.52 6.68 -21.02
N GLU A 241 7.12 7.84 -21.13
CA GLU A 241 6.92 8.93 -20.16
C GLU A 241 5.45 9.39 -20.22
N PRO A 242 4.74 9.38 -19.08
CA PRO A 242 3.35 9.81 -19.05
C PRO A 242 3.22 11.30 -19.34
N ASP A 243 2.08 11.70 -19.89
CA ASP A 243 1.74 13.10 -20.10
C ASP A 243 1.85 13.86 -18.77
N PRO A 244 2.57 15.01 -18.71
CA PRO A 244 2.63 15.83 -17.51
C PRO A 244 1.27 16.20 -16.91
N GLU A 245 0.23 16.33 -17.74
CA GLU A 245 -1.15 16.58 -17.29
C GLU A 245 -1.71 15.43 -16.44
N ALA A 246 -1.19 14.22 -16.57
CA ALA A 246 -1.59 13.11 -15.72
C ALA A 246 -1.30 13.38 -14.22
N PHE A 247 -0.34 14.24 -13.93
CA PHE A 247 0.09 14.60 -12.59
C PHE A 247 -0.50 15.91 -12.08
N ALA A 248 -1.08 16.73 -12.95
CA ALA A 248 -1.77 17.96 -12.57
C ALA A 248 -3.00 17.64 -11.70
N ASP A 249 -3.37 18.58 -10.83
CA ASP A 249 -4.62 18.46 -10.08
C ASP A 249 -5.80 18.41 -11.08
N PRO A 250 -6.60 17.33 -11.10
CA PRO A 250 -7.67 17.18 -12.08
C PRO A 250 -8.76 18.26 -12.01
N ASP A 251 -8.87 18.98 -10.90
CA ASP A 251 -9.85 20.06 -10.72
C ASP A 251 -9.21 21.44 -10.89
N GLU A 252 -7.89 21.52 -11.07
CA GLU A 252 -7.12 22.73 -11.34
C GLU A 252 -6.22 22.52 -12.57
N PRO A 253 -6.79 22.22 -13.76
CA PRO A 253 -6.00 21.96 -14.94
C PRO A 253 -5.13 23.18 -15.30
N GLY A 254 -3.84 22.94 -15.52
CA GLY A 254 -2.87 24.00 -15.80
C GLY A 254 -1.90 24.31 -14.65
N THR A 255 -2.11 23.78 -13.47
CA THR A 255 -1.12 23.77 -12.37
C THR A 255 -0.23 22.53 -12.50
N ALA A 256 0.72 22.54 -13.44
CA ALA A 256 1.75 21.49 -13.50
C ALA A 256 2.61 21.54 -12.23
N LEU A 257 2.83 20.37 -11.61
CA LEU A 257 3.71 20.17 -10.45
C LEU A 257 5.18 20.16 -10.83
#